data_f1414928fc8592abc8219ce8d467fba2
#
_entry.id   f1414928fc8592abc8219ce8d467fba2
#
_cell.length_a   1.000
_cell.length_b   1.000
_cell.length_c   1.000
_cell.angle_alpha   90.00
_cell.angle_beta   90.00
_cell.angle_gamma   90.00
#
_symmetry.space_group_name_H-M   'P 1'
#
loop_
_entity.id
_entity.type
_entity.pdbx_description
1 polymer ?
#
loop_
_entity_poly.entity_id
_entity_poly.type
_entity_poly.pdbx_seq_one_letter_code
_entity_poly.pdbx_strand_id
1 'polypeptide(L)'
;MFKKVILFSAVAFIAAENITAQSTFSAKKFLKHDTYLASDKLEGRLAGTKGNNEAAAYIKKYFKKFGLKEFNNGYYQPFKIFMKPDINKIKSDSVSTQNVVGYLEGSDENLKKEFIIIGAHYDHWGWGGKGSGSKKKDTIAIHNGADDNASGVSALLSILEEFHHNKIAPKRSIIFISFSGEEEGLLGSKYFVSHLPVDKNAVKVMINMDMVGRLNDKKELYMGGAGTFPNGVELMKKLGEGSGLNPVVFAGDVGGSDHVTFYKNDISVIGLHTGGHPQYHTPEDDTALINSEGGILVSKYIYNALVSIANYEQPLTFIKQN
;
A
#
# COMPACT_ATOMS: atom_id res chain seq x y z
N MET A 1 -28.76 44.82 -58.64
CA MET A 1 -27.96 43.63 -58.86
C MET A 1 -27.04 43.49 -57.64
N PHE A 2 -27.48 42.77 -56.53
CA PHE A 2 -26.74 42.64 -55.31
C PHE A 2 -26.04 41.26 -55.29
N LYS A 3 -24.70 41.26 -55.32
CA LYS A 3 -23.89 40.02 -55.13
C LYS A 3 -23.84 39.64 -53.66
N LYS A 4 -24.40 38.46 -53.33
CA LYS A 4 -24.22 37.84 -52.02
C LYS A 4 -22.83 37.20 -51.94
N VAL A 5 -22.02 37.68 -51.02
CA VAL A 5 -20.76 37.00 -50.63
C VAL A 5 -21.09 35.96 -49.58
N ILE A 6 -20.85 34.68 -49.87
CA ILE A 6 -20.99 33.58 -48.96
C ILE A 6 -19.62 33.37 -48.33
N LEU A 7 -19.50 33.67 -47.04
CA LEU A 7 -18.30 33.39 -46.24
C LEU A 7 -18.35 31.92 -45.79
N PHE A 8 -17.46 31.09 -46.30
CA PHE A 8 -17.25 29.73 -45.79
C PHE A 8 -16.33 29.81 -44.56
N SER A 9 -16.87 29.59 -43.35
CA SER A 9 -16.09 29.39 -42.13
C SER A 9 -15.59 27.95 -42.13
N ALA A 10 -14.31 27.75 -42.37
CA ALA A 10 -13.66 26.45 -42.12
C ALA A 10 -13.54 26.23 -40.63
N VAL A 11 -14.33 25.32 -40.08
CA VAL A 11 -14.15 24.82 -38.72
C VAL A 11 -13.00 23.80 -38.75
N ALA A 12 -11.85 24.20 -38.28
CA ALA A 12 -10.73 23.26 -38.04
C ALA A 12 -11.08 22.34 -36.85
N PHE A 13 -11.38 21.10 -37.16
CA PHE A 13 -11.42 20.04 -36.15
C PHE A 13 -9.97 19.78 -35.68
N ILE A 14 -9.60 20.30 -34.51
CA ILE A 14 -8.41 19.84 -33.80
C ILE A 14 -8.77 18.49 -33.24
N ALA A 15 -8.31 17.43 -33.88
CA ALA A 15 -8.33 16.10 -33.31
C ALA A 15 -7.40 16.13 -32.08
N ALA A 16 -7.97 16.12 -30.85
CA ALA A 16 -7.24 15.87 -29.66
C ALA A 16 -6.75 14.40 -29.73
N GLU A 17 -5.50 14.22 -30.11
CA GLU A 17 -4.85 12.93 -29.96
C GLU A 17 -4.88 12.58 -28.48
N ASN A 18 -5.71 11.60 -28.10
CA ASN A 18 -5.64 10.95 -26.83
C ASN A 18 -4.32 10.17 -26.78
N ILE A 19 -3.25 10.84 -26.35
CA ILE A 19 -2.01 10.18 -25.98
C ILE A 19 -2.37 9.36 -24.74
N THR A 20 -2.78 8.12 -24.93
CA THR A 20 -2.86 7.15 -23.84
C THR A 20 -1.44 6.90 -23.39
N ALA A 21 -1.05 7.53 -22.27
CA ALA A 21 0.26 7.28 -21.68
C ALA A 21 0.40 5.76 -21.47
N GLN A 22 1.50 5.19 -21.97
CA GLN A 22 1.76 3.77 -21.83
C GLN A 22 1.96 3.47 -20.33
N SER A 23 1.21 2.49 -19.79
CA SER A 23 1.30 2.09 -18.40
C SER A 23 2.73 1.73 -18.02
N THR A 24 3.17 2.16 -16.83
CA THR A 24 4.50 1.87 -16.29
C THR A 24 4.56 0.55 -15.51
N PHE A 25 3.41 -0.06 -15.26
CA PHE A 25 3.36 -1.34 -14.55
C PHE A 25 4.20 -2.41 -15.27
N SER A 26 5.14 -2.99 -14.51
CA SER A 26 6.13 -3.94 -15.04
C SER A 26 6.49 -4.98 -13.98
N ALA A 27 6.28 -6.25 -14.30
CA ALA A 27 6.68 -7.36 -13.45
C ALA A 27 8.17 -7.33 -13.11
N LYS A 28 9.02 -6.93 -14.07
CA LYS A 28 10.45 -6.74 -13.83
C LYS A 28 10.74 -5.66 -12.78
N LYS A 29 10.00 -4.55 -12.78
CA LYS A 29 10.17 -3.47 -11.79
C LYS A 29 9.64 -3.92 -10.42
N PHE A 30 8.49 -4.56 -10.39
CA PHE A 30 7.92 -5.14 -9.17
C PHE A 30 8.92 -6.11 -8.52
N LEU A 31 9.40 -7.09 -9.29
CA LEU A 31 10.36 -8.08 -8.81
C LEU A 31 11.68 -7.44 -8.38
N LYS A 32 12.12 -6.35 -9.03
CA LYS A 32 13.31 -5.59 -8.60
C LYS A 32 13.15 -4.98 -7.21
N HIS A 33 11.98 -4.43 -6.90
CA HIS A 33 11.70 -3.88 -5.57
C HIS A 33 11.66 -5.00 -4.53
N ASP A 34 10.96 -6.07 -4.84
CA ASP A 34 10.83 -7.25 -3.99
C ASP A 34 12.21 -7.87 -3.69
N THR A 35 12.98 -8.18 -4.73
CA THR A 35 14.35 -8.75 -4.59
C THR A 35 15.26 -7.89 -3.71
N TYR A 36 15.16 -6.57 -3.79
CA TYR A 36 15.97 -5.71 -2.92
C TYR A 36 15.49 -5.80 -1.47
N LEU A 37 14.17 -5.67 -1.25
CA LEU A 37 13.59 -5.65 0.09
C LEU A 37 13.69 -7.01 0.78
N ALA A 38 13.53 -8.11 0.04
CA ALA A 38 13.65 -9.47 0.54
C ALA A 38 15.07 -10.05 0.41
N SER A 39 16.10 -9.21 0.24
CA SER A 39 17.49 -9.70 0.17
C SER A 39 18.08 -9.99 1.54
N ASP A 40 18.95 -10.98 1.62
CA ASP A 40 19.75 -11.30 2.81
C ASP A 40 20.54 -10.09 3.35
N LYS A 41 20.87 -9.14 2.48
CA LYS A 41 21.54 -7.89 2.85
C LYS A 41 20.75 -7.11 3.92
N LEU A 42 19.43 -7.19 3.89
CA LEU A 42 18.54 -6.50 4.84
C LEU A 42 18.20 -7.34 6.08
N GLU A 43 18.77 -8.54 6.19
CA GLU A 43 18.66 -9.41 7.37
C GLU A 43 17.23 -9.56 7.89
N GLY A 44 16.25 -9.69 6.97
CA GLY A 44 14.84 -9.85 7.32
C GLY A 44 14.20 -8.62 7.98
N ARG A 45 14.79 -7.44 7.86
CA ARG A 45 14.19 -6.12 8.16
C ARG A 45 13.52 -5.97 9.53
N LEU A 46 13.98 -6.69 10.55
CA LEU A 46 13.41 -6.58 11.90
C LEU A 46 13.39 -5.13 12.35
N ALA A 47 12.26 -4.68 12.88
CA ALA A 47 12.05 -3.28 13.26
C ALA A 47 13.18 -2.74 14.18
N GLY A 48 13.73 -1.57 13.82
CA GLY A 48 14.83 -0.91 14.52
C GLY A 48 16.22 -1.42 14.18
N THR A 49 16.37 -2.45 13.33
CA THR A 49 17.69 -2.92 12.87
C THR A 49 18.27 -2.10 11.73
N LYS A 50 19.52 -2.35 11.40
CA LYS A 50 20.17 -1.74 10.23
C LYS A 50 19.43 -2.06 8.93
N GLY A 51 19.03 -3.32 8.73
CA GLY A 51 18.28 -3.76 7.55
C GLY A 51 16.93 -3.04 7.41
N ASN A 52 16.21 -2.85 8.52
CA ASN A 52 14.97 -2.08 8.57
C ASN A 52 15.21 -0.61 8.17
N ASN A 53 16.27 0.02 8.69
CA ASN A 53 16.63 1.40 8.33
C ASN A 53 17.05 1.53 6.85
N GLU A 54 17.76 0.56 6.29
CA GLU A 54 18.11 0.55 4.86
C GLU A 54 16.88 0.37 3.97
N ALA A 55 15.90 -0.47 4.38
CA ALA A 55 14.61 -0.60 3.71
C ALA A 55 13.82 0.73 3.73
N ALA A 56 13.74 1.39 4.88
CA ALA A 56 13.11 2.70 5.00
C ALA A 56 13.77 3.75 4.10
N ALA A 57 15.11 3.77 4.03
CA ALA A 57 15.85 4.67 3.15
C ALA A 57 15.58 4.39 1.66
N TYR A 58 15.45 3.12 1.29
CA TYR A 58 15.08 2.71 -0.06
C TYR A 58 13.68 3.21 -0.43
N ILE A 59 12.69 3.00 0.42
CA ILE A 59 11.30 3.45 0.21
C ILE A 59 11.26 4.98 0.08
N LYS A 60 11.88 5.71 1.03
CA LYS A 60 11.98 7.18 0.98
C LYS A 60 12.57 7.68 -0.33
N LYS A 61 13.63 7.03 -0.84
CA LYS A 61 14.25 7.39 -2.12
C LYS A 61 13.22 7.38 -3.26
N TYR A 62 12.33 6.37 -3.30
CA TYR A 62 11.30 6.27 -4.33
C TYR A 62 10.15 7.24 -4.10
N PHE A 63 9.74 7.48 -2.87
CA PHE A 63 8.75 8.51 -2.55
C PHE A 63 9.21 9.88 -3.07
N LYS A 64 10.47 10.24 -2.77
CA LYS A 64 11.08 11.48 -3.28
C LYS A 64 11.22 11.48 -4.81
N LYS A 65 11.70 10.37 -5.40
CA LYS A 65 11.88 10.23 -6.84
C LYS A 65 10.58 10.44 -7.61
N PHE A 66 9.48 9.91 -7.10
CA PHE A 66 8.18 9.97 -7.74
C PHE A 66 7.32 11.18 -7.28
N GLY A 67 7.94 12.14 -6.59
CA GLY A 67 7.38 13.47 -6.36
C GLY A 67 6.34 13.56 -5.26
N LEU A 68 6.28 12.60 -4.33
CA LEU A 68 5.46 12.80 -3.14
C LEU A 68 5.95 14.02 -2.36
N LYS A 69 5.01 14.77 -1.81
CA LYS A 69 5.29 15.83 -0.84
C LYS A 69 5.54 15.21 0.53
N GLU A 70 6.43 15.81 1.29
CA GLU A 70 6.68 15.46 2.69
C GLU A 70 5.80 16.27 3.63
N PHE A 71 5.48 15.71 4.79
CA PHE A 71 4.89 16.46 5.89
C PHE A 71 5.98 17.25 6.65
N ASN A 72 5.59 18.08 7.62
CA ASN A 72 6.47 19.01 8.33
C ASN A 72 7.77 18.41 8.89
N ASN A 73 7.77 17.09 9.17
CA ASN A 73 8.91 16.36 9.71
C ASN A 73 9.70 15.55 8.65
N GLY A 74 9.50 15.83 7.36
CA GLY A 74 10.06 15.05 6.26
C GLY A 74 9.27 13.78 5.99
N TYR A 75 9.91 12.80 5.31
CA TYR A 75 9.29 11.51 4.98
C TYR A 75 9.30 10.50 6.13
N TYR A 76 10.07 10.72 7.19
CA TYR A 76 10.15 9.80 8.31
C TYR A 76 9.26 10.26 9.45
N GLN A 77 8.49 9.30 9.98
CA GLN A 77 7.76 9.44 11.23
C GLN A 77 8.41 8.51 12.26
N PRO A 78 9.42 8.97 13.01
CA PRO A 78 10.17 8.14 13.94
C PRO A 78 9.35 7.87 15.21
N PHE A 79 9.51 6.66 15.76
CA PHE A 79 8.93 6.26 17.05
C PHE A 79 9.79 5.19 17.73
N LYS A 80 9.49 4.97 19.00
CA LYS A 80 10.15 3.94 19.82
C LYS A 80 9.22 2.76 20.02
N ILE A 81 9.75 1.56 19.94
CA ILE A 81 9.07 0.33 20.27
C ILE A 81 9.83 -0.41 21.38
N PHE A 82 9.08 -1.16 22.17
CA PHE A 82 9.66 -2.05 23.16
C PHE A 82 9.59 -3.47 22.59
N MET A 83 10.75 -4.04 22.28
CA MET A 83 10.83 -5.42 21.82
C MET A 83 10.42 -6.33 22.96
N LYS A 84 9.66 -7.39 22.65
CA LYS A 84 9.33 -8.41 23.67
C LYS A 84 10.64 -8.97 24.22
N PRO A 85 10.76 -9.13 25.56
CA PRO A 85 11.96 -9.74 26.13
C PRO A 85 12.17 -11.11 25.48
N ASP A 86 13.34 -11.34 24.92
CA ASP A 86 13.79 -12.69 24.65
C ASP A 86 13.82 -13.43 26.00
N ILE A 87 13.35 -14.67 26.05
CA ILE A 87 13.31 -15.49 27.26
C ILE A 87 14.68 -15.52 27.99
N ASN A 88 15.75 -15.27 27.26
CA ASN A 88 17.13 -15.24 27.75
C ASN A 88 17.68 -13.81 28.00
N LYS A 89 16.94 -12.75 27.69
CA LYS A 89 17.35 -11.35 27.94
C LYS A 89 16.40 -10.69 28.93
N ILE A 90 16.95 -10.36 30.13
CA ILE A 90 16.20 -9.76 31.24
C ILE A 90 15.80 -8.27 30.96
N LYS A 91 16.25 -7.67 29.87
CA LYS A 91 15.94 -6.27 29.51
C LYS A 91 15.08 -6.22 28.26
N SER A 92 13.91 -5.57 28.37
CA SER A 92 13.20 -5.08 27.20
C SER A 92 13.96 -3.88 26.64
N ASP A 93 14.65 -4.06 25.54
CA ASP A 93 15.33 -2.94 24.89
C ASP A 93 14.32 -2.12 24.08
N SER A 94 14.28 -0.83 24.34
CA SER A 94 13.57 0.11 23.47
C SER A 94 14.44 0.36 22.25
N VAL A 95 13.90 0.14 21.06
CA VAL A 95 14.56 0.44 19.80
C VAL A 95 13.81 1.55 19.06
N SER A 96 14.53 2.35 18.28
CA SER A 96 13.92 3.37 17.41
C SER A 96 13.70 2.79 16.03
N THR A 97 12.54 3.03 15.49
CA THR A 97 12.18 2.72 14.10
C THR A 97 11.35 3.88 13.52
N GLN A 98 10.89 3.78 12.29
CA GLN A 98 10.11 4.85 11.66
C GLN A 98 9.12 4.31 10.62
N ASN A 99 7.96 4.92 10.51
CA ASN A 99 7.15 4.85 9.31
C ASN A 99 7.77 5.74 8.21
N VAL A 100 7.54 5.36 6.95
CA VAL A 100 7.91 6.21 5.80
C VAL A 100 6.61 6.74 5.19
N VAL A 101 6.45 8.07 5.18
CA VAL A 101 5.19 8.74 4.84
C VAL A 101 5.43 9.86 3.84
N GLY A 102 4.57 9.96 2.85
CA GLY A 102 4.52 11.09 1.91
C GLY A 102 3.12 11.18 1.32
N TYR A 103 2.81 12.29 0.64
CA TYR A 103 1.48 12.44 0.05
C TYR A 103 1.51 13.02 -1.36
N LEU A 104 0.55 12.62 -2.15
CA LEU A 104 0.18 13.21 -3.43
C LEU A 104 -0.99 14.16 -3.18
N GLU A 105 -0.82 15.44 -3.52
CA GLU A 105 -1.87 16.44 -3.34
C GLU A 105 -2.98 16.24 -4.37
N GLY A 106 -4.22 16.33 -3.91
CA GLY A 106 -5.41 16.28 -4.76
C GLY A 106 -5.58 17.53 -5.62
N SER A 107 -6.37 17.40 -6.68
CA SER A 107 -6.59 18.47 -7.66
C SER A 107 -7.86 19.31 -7.41
N ASP A 108 -8.82 18.82 -6.64
CA ASP A 108 -10.07 19.55 -6.36
C ASP A 108 -9.89 20.48 -5.14
N GLU A 109 -10.32 21.73 -5.26
CA GLU A 109 -10.09 22.75 -4.21
C GLU A 109 -10.74 22.40 -2.85
N ASN A 110 -11.80 21.62 -2.85
CA ASN A 110 -12.49 21.20 -1.63
C ASN A 110 -12.03 19.81 -1.19
N LEU A 111 -12.06 18.83 -2.11
CA LEU A 111 -11.78 17.43 -1.81
C LEU A 111 -10.29 17.16 -1.56
N LYS A 112 -9.35 17.99 -2.02
CA LYS A 112 -7.91 17.84 -1.72
C LYS A 112 -7.58 17.91 -0.22
N LYS A 113 -8.50 18.41 0.60
CA LYS A 113 -8.40 18.44 2.06
C LYS A 113 -8.80 17.12 2.71
N GLU A 114 -9.39 16.20 1.95
CA GLU A 114 -9.70 14.84 2.35
C GLU A 114 -8.62 13.88 1.84
N PHE A 115 -8.33 12.85 2.62
CA PHE A 115 -7.21 11.95 2.36
C PHE A 115 -7.68 10.50 2.25
N ILE A 116 -7.18 9.84 1.21
CA ILE A 116 -7.17 8.38 1.11
C ILE A 116 -5.76 7.92 1.49
N ILE A 117 -5.65 6.86 2.29
CA ILE A 117 -4.36 6.28 2.65
C ILE A 117 -4.17 4.99 1.88
N ILE A 118 -2.97 4.76 1.38
CA ILE A 118 -2.54 3.45 0.86
C ILE A 118 -1.24 3.06 1.55
N GLY A 119 -1.18 1.83 2.06
CA GLY A 119 -0.04 1.39 2.86
C GLY A 119 0.28 -0.10 2.76
N ALA A 120 1.50 -0.42 3.21
CA ALA A 120 2.03 -1.75 3.40
C ALA A 120 3.13 -1.70 4.46
N HIS A 121 3.27 -2.70 5.31
CA HIS A 121 4.40 -2.74 6.22
C HIS A 121 5.68 -3.21 5.50
N TYR A 122 6.85 -2.83 6.02
CA TYR A 122 8.12 -3.15 5.42
C TYR A 122 9.08 -3.91 6.35
N ASP A 123 8.73 -4.06 7.62
CA ASP A 123 9.46 -4.91 8.57
C ASP A 123 9.11 -6.38 8.38
N HIS A 124 9.94 -7.28 8.94
CA HIS A 124 9.68 -8.70 9.07
C HIS A 124 10.50 -9.28 10.23
N TRP A 125 10.61 -10.61 10.35
CA TRP A 125 11.08 -11.33 11.55
C TRP A 125 12.60 -11.40 11.73
N GLY A 126 13.41 -10.72 10.91
CA GLY A 126 14.87 -10.72 11.04
C GLY A 126 15.47 -12.12 10.93
N TRP A 127 16.23 -12.52 11.90
CA TRP A 127 16.84 -13.87 11.98
C TRP A 127 15.90 -14.93 12.57
N GLY A 128 14.68 -14.59 12.90
CA GLY A 128 13.71 -15.52 13.46
C GLY A 128 14.14 -16.08 14.82
N GLY A 129 13.96 -17.38 15.00
CA GLY A 129 14.33 -18.08 16.21
C GLY A 129 13.28 -18.02 17.32
N LYS A 130 13.65 -18.53 18.50
CA LYS A 130 12.77 -18.62 19.67
C LYS A 130 12.42 -17.22 20.19
N GLY A 131 11.13 -16.97 20.39
CA GLY A 131 10.62 -15.67 20.84
C GLY A 131 10.15 -14.75 19.72
N SER A 132 10.48 -15.04 18.45
CA SER A 132 9.93 -14.37 17.27
C SER A 132 8.56 -14.94 16.87
N GLY A 133 7.90 -14.32 15.85
CA GLY A 133 6.71 -14.87 15.21
C GLY A 133 6.98 -15.98 14.20
N SER A 134 8.25 -16.41 14.03
CA SER A 134 8.59 -17.50 13.13
C SER A 134 7.84 -18.79 13.46
N LYS A 135 7.34 -19.47 12.44
CA LYS A 135 6.78 -20.84 12.58
C LYS A 135 7.86 -21.89 12.79
N LYS A 136 9.13 -21.58 12.47
CA LYS A 136 10.31 -22.43 12.67
C LYS A 136 11.14 -21.91 13.83
N LYS A 137 10.57 -21.98 15.04
CA LYS A 137 11.14 -21.39 16.27
C LYS A 137 12.53 -21.90 16.67
N ASP A 138 12.87 -23.11 16.26
CA ASP A 138 14.17 -23.73 16.56
C ASP A 138 15.24 -23.45 15.48
N THR A 139 14.88 -22.65 14.45
CA THR A 139 15.77 -22.28 13.35
C THR A 139 16.15 -20.82 13.46
N ILE A 140 17.46 -20.54 13.49
CA ILE A 140 18.00 -19.19 13.37
C ILE A 140 18.45 -19.05 11.92
N ALA A 141 17.68 -18.34 11.12
CA ALA A 141 17.95 -18.06 9.72
C ALA A 141 17.28 -16.74 9.33
N ILE A 142 17.77 -16.10 8.28
CA ILE A 142 17.15 -14.87 7.78
C ILE A 142 15.73 -15.20 7.28
N HIS A 143 14.76 -14.42 7.75
CA HIS A 143 13.38 -14.44 7.27
C HIS A 143 13.22 -13.28 6.29
N ASN A 144 13.40 -13.55 5.00
CA ASN A 144 13.40 -12.51 3.97
C ASN A 144 12.02 -11.86 3.78
N GLY A 145 10.93 -12.58 4.05
CA GLY A 145 9.58 -12.02 3.98
C GLY A 145 9.29 -11.40 2.62
N ALA A 146 9.44 -12.22 1.55
CA ALA A 146 9.26 -11.72 0.20
C ALA A 146 7.79 -11.43 -0.10
N ASP A 147 6.89 -12.37 0.24
CA ASP A 147 5.46 -12.06 0.17
C ASP A 147 5.02 -11.25 1.37
N ASP A 148 5.53 -11.55 2.54
CA ASP A 148 5.22 -10.89 3.81
C ASP A 148 6.39 -9.98 4.28
N ASN A 149 6.47 -8.67 3.93
CA ASN A 149 5.55 -7.99 3.06
C ASN A 149 6.33 -7.09 2.09
N ALA A 150 7.46 -7.62 1.55
CA ALA A 150 8.17 -6.92 0.47
C ALA A 150 7.28 -6.77 -0.78
N SER A 151 6.35 -7.73 -1.00
CA SER A 151 5.40 -7.70 -2.12
C SER A 151 4.43 -6.51 -2.01
N GLY A 152 3.88 -6.24 -0.84
CA GLY A 152 3.00 -5.09 -0.60
C GLY A 152 3.71 -3.75 -0.81
N VAL A 153 4.96 -3.64 -0.36
CA VAL A 153 5.78 -2.44 -0.63
C VAL A 153 6.10 -2.31 -2.11
N SER A 154 6.37 -3.43 -2.82
CA SER A 154 6.62 -3.42 -4.26
C SER A 154 5.39 -2.98 -5.05
N ALA A 155 4.20 -3.39 -4.64
CA ALA A 155 2.93 -2.91 -5.19
C ALA A 155 2.76 -1.40 -4.92
N LEU A 156 3.01 -0.94 -3.69
CA LEU A 156 2.93 0.47 -3.30
C LEU A 156 3.81 1.36 -4.19
N LEU A 157 5.06 0.95 -4.40
CA LEU A 157 6.00 1.68 -5.24
C LEU A 157 5.63 1.65 -6.73
N SER A 158 5.06 0.53 -7.22
CA SER A 158 4.58 0.41 -8.59
C SER A 158 3.35 1.30 -8.85
N ILE A 159 2.42 1.38 -7.90
CA ILE A 159 1.25 2.25 -7.93
C ILE A 159 1.69 3.72 -7.93
N LEU A 160 2.63 4.07 -7.07
CA LEU A 160 3.16 5.44 -7.02
C LEU A 160 3.88 5.84 -8.31
N GLU A 161 4.66 4.94 -8.93
CA GLU A 161 5.31 5.20 -10.22
C GLU A 161 4.27 5.48 -11.32
N GLU A 162 3.14 4.77 -11.33
CA GLU A 162 2.05 4.96 -12.27
C GLU A 162 1.39 6.34 -12.12
N PHE A 163 1.12 6.80 -10.87
CA PHE A 163 0.64 8.17 -10.63
C PHE A 163 1.62 9.23 -11.12
N HIS A 164 2.90 9.06 -10.83
CA HIS A 164 3.94 9.98 -11.26
C HIS A 164 4.05 10.08 -12.80
N HIS A 165 3.98 8.94 -13.48
CA HIS A 165 4.10 8.88 -14.95
C HIS A 165 2.90 9.49 -15.63
N ASN A 166 1.70 9.11 -15.22
CA ASN A 166 0.46 9.55 -15.83
C ASN A 166 0.11 11.01 -15.48
N LYS A 167 0.83 11.62 -14.52
CA LYS A 167 0.55 12.98 -14.03
C LYS A 167 -0.92 13.19 -13.61
N ILE A 168 -1.56 12.10 -13.18
CA ILE A 168 -2.94 12.13 -12.70
C ILE A 168 -2.92 12.64 -11.27
N ALA A 169 -3.58 13.76 -11.02
CA ALA A 169 -3.90 14.20 -9.67
C ALA A 169 -5.37 13.85 -9.41
N PRO A 170 -5.66 12.88 -8.53
CA PRO A 170 -7.04 12.56 -8.14
C PRO A 170 -7.67 13.74 -7.39
N LYS A 171 -9.00 13.76 -7.26
CA LYS A 171 -9.70 14.87 -6.55
C LYS A 171 -9.24 14.99 -5.09
N ARG A 172 -9.18 13.86 -4.35
CA ARG A 172 -8.68 13.79 -2.97
C ARG A 172 -7.18 13.59 -2.94
N SER A 173 -6.55 14.07 -1.89
CA SER A 173 -5.14 13.77 -1.62
C SER A 173 -4.95 12.31 -1.24
N ILE A 174 -3.78 11.76 -1.56
CA ILE A 174 -3.43 10.37 -1.22
C ILE A 174 -2.18 10.34 -0.36
N ILE A 175 -2.26 9.73 0.82
CA ILE A 175 -1.10 9.45 1.67
C ILE A 175 -0.58 8.07 1.30
N PHE A 176 0.69 7.99 0.93
CA PHE A 176 1.46 6.76 0.76
C PHE A 176 2.25 6.51 2.03
N ILE A 177 2.11 5.33 2.61
CA ILE A 177 2.79 4.99 3.85
C ILE A 177 3.35 3.57 3.82
N SER A 178 4.58 3.40 4.34
CA SER A 178 5.10 2.09 4.70
C SER A 178 5.31 2.05 6.20
N PHE A 179 4.67 1.08 6.86
CA PHE A 179 4.69 0.91 8.31
C PHE A 179 5.89 0.08 8.73
N SER A 180 6.40 0.34 9.95
CA SER A 180 7.39 -0.52 10.63
C SER A 180 6.81 -1.06 11.92
N GLY A 181 7.23 -2.27 12.31
CA GLY A 181 6.77 -2.90 13.54
C GLY A 181 5.33 -3.42 13.47
N GLU A 182 4.87 -3.81 12.28
CA GLU A 182 3.62 -4.53 12.09
C GLU A 182 3.68 -5.86 12.83
N GLU A 183 4.73 -6.63 12.59
CA GLU A 183 5.00 -7.96 13.14
C GLU A 183 5.12 -7.96 14.67
N GLU A 184 5.52 -6.85 15.25
CA GLU A 184 5.57 -6.64 16.71
C GLU A 184 4.21 -6.20 17.30
N GLY A 185 3.14 -6.26 16.50
CA GLY A 185 1.76 -5.99 16.91
C GLY A 185 1.21 -4.66 16.43
N LEU A 186 1.35 -4.36 15.16
CA LEU A 186 0.79 -3.18 14.47
C LEU A 186 1.31 -1.85 15.06
N LEU A 187 2.58 -1.81 15.50
CA LEU A 187 3.08 -0.67 16.27
C LEU A 187 3.20 0.58 15.41
N GLY A 188 3.60 0.44 14.13
CA GLY A 188 3.70 1.55 13.21
C GLY A 188 2.37 2.19 12.87
N SER A 189 1.35 1.40 12.54
CA SER A 189 0.01 1.92 12.27
C SER A 189 -0.65 2.49 13.52
N LYS A 190 -0.46 1.90 14.70
CA LYS A 190 -0.91 2.47 15.98
C LYS A 190 -0.29 3.83 16.25
N TYR A 191 1.04 3.94 16.03
CA TYR A 191 1.72 5.23 16.17
C TYR A 191 1.21 6.24 15.15
N PHE A 192 1.06 5.86 13.88
CA PHE A 192 0.57 6.74 12.83
C PHE A 192 -0.82 7.28 13.12
N VAL A 193 -1.78 6.42 13.49
CA VAL A 193 -3.17 6.84 13.78
C VAL A 193 -3.24 7.77 15.01
N SER A 194 -2.37 7.54 16.02
CA SER A 194 -2.30 8.43 17.19
C SER A 194 -1.57 9.76 16.94
N HIS A 195 -0.80 9.87 15.83
CA HIS A 195 0.00 11.02 15.45
C HIS A 195 -0.21 11.40 13.98
N LEU A 196 -1.47 11.38 13.53
CA LEU A 196 -1.82 11.75 12.16
C LEU A 196 -1.28 13.14 11.80
N PRO A 197 -0.65 13.31 10.62
CA PRO A 197 -0.17 14.62 10.18
C PRO A 197 -1.29 15.53 9.67
N VAL A 198 -2.54 15.03 9.65
CA VAL A 198 -3.75 15.71 9.20
C VAL A 198 -4.89 15.45 10.19
N ASP A 199 -5.98 16.23 10.09
CA ASP A 199 -7.18 15.96 10.89
C ASP A 199 -7.69 14.53 10.65
N LYS A 200 -8.01 13.79 11.70
CA LYS A 200 -8.54 12.43 11.63
C LYS A 200 -9.80 12.37 10.76
N ASN A 201 -10.69 13.36 10.88
CA ASN A 201 -11.94 13.41 10.13
C ASN A 201 -11.71 13.65 8.62
N ALA A 202 -10.54 14.15 8.25
CA ALA A 202 -10.14 14.30 6.86
C ALA A 202 -9.71 12.98 6.23
N VAL A 203 -9.34 11.96 7.01
CA VAL A 203 -8.97 10.63 6.53
C VAL A 203 -10.24 9.84 6.25
N LYS A 204 -10.45 9.43 4.99
CA LYS A 204 -11.72 8.80 4.57
C LYS A 204 -11.63 7.29 4.46
N VAL A 205 -10.60 6.77 3.79
CA VAL A 205 -10.41 5.33 3.58
C VAL A 205 -8.93 4.99 3.67
N MET A 206 -8.60 3.86 4.30
CA MET A 206 -7.25 3.28 4.27
C MET A 206 -7.27 1.96 3.50
N ILE A 207 -6.41 1.84 2.49
CA ILE A 207 -6.18 0.65 1.69
C ILE A 207 -4.87 0.01 2.13
N ASN A 208 -4.92 -1.19 2.66
CA ASN A 208 -3.76 -1.95 3.12
C ASN A 208 -3.45 -3.10 2.18
N MET A 209 -2.17 -3.26 1.87
CA MET A 209 -1.66 -4.36 1.07
C MET A 209 -0.73 -5.22 1.92
N ASP A 210 -1.10 -6.48 2.10
CA ASP A 210 -0.32 -7.42 2.86
C ASP A 210 -0.34 -8.79 2.19
N MET A 211 0.83 -9.30 1.79
CA MET A 211 0.95 -10.56 1.04
C MET A 211 0.21 -10.53 -0.31
N VAL A 212 0.66 -9.70 -1.23
CA VAL A 212 0.05 -9.51 -2.57
C VAL A 212 0.90 -10.05 -3.73
N GLY A 213 1.98 -10.75 -3.44
CA GLY A 213 2.94 -11.27 -4.41
C GLY A 213 2.74 -12.75 -4.80
N ARG A 214 1.78 -13.46 -4.21
CA ARG A 214 1.57 -14.91 -4.44
C ARG A 214 0.20 -15.22 -5.05
N LEU A 215 -0.25 -14.39 -6.01
CA LEU A 215 -1.52 -14.62 -6.71
C LEU A 215 -1.58 -16.04 -7.28
N ASN A 216 -2.62 -16.79 -6.89
CA ASN A 216 -2.83 -18.19 -7.26
C ASN A 216 -3.38 -18.35 -8.70
N ASP A 217 -3.47 -19.59 -9.18
CA ASP A 217 -3.98 -19.91 -10.53
C ASP A 217 -5.45 -19.51 -10.73
N LYS A 218 -6.23 -19.47 -9.66
CA LYS A 218 -7.62 -18.99 -9.69
C LYS A 218 -7.72 -17.47 -9.74
N LYS A 219 -6.57 -16.78 -9.60
CA LYS A 219 -6.47 -15.32 -9.59
C LYS A 219 -7.35 -14.65 -8.51
N GLU A 220 -7.49 -15.33 -7.38
CA GLU A 220 -8.28 -14.84 -6.26
C GLU A 220 -7.53 -13.72 -5.52
N LEU A 221 -8.18 -12.56 -5.41
CA LEU A 221 -7.74 -11.44 -4.59
C LEU A 221 -8.75 -11.25 -3.47
N TYR A 222 -8.35 -11.57 -2.25
CA TYR A 222 -9.18 -11.45 -1.06
C TYR A 222 -9.12 -10.04 -0.52
N MET A 223 -10.27 -9.52 -0.09
CA MET A 223 -10.34 -8.22 0.55
C MET A 223 -11.44 -8.15 1.60
N GLY A 224 -11.07 -7.64 2.78
CA GLY A 224 -11.97 -7.36 3.88
C GLY A 224 -12.21 -5.86 4.06
N GLY A 225 -13.30 -5.52 4.76
CA GLY A 225 -13.62 -4.15 5.11
C GLY A 225 -14.29 -3.31 4.00
N ALA A 226 -14.59 -3.89 2.84
CA ALA A 226 -15.19 -3.14 1.73
C ALA A 226 -16.56 -2.53 2.05
N GLY A 227 -17.28 -3.04 3.06
CA GLY A 227 -18.56 -2.46 3.54
C GLY A 227 -18.38 -1.30 4.51
N THR A 228 -17.16 -0.92 4.88
CA THR A 228 -16.89 0.16 5.85
C THR A 228 -17.12 1.56 5.30
N PHE A 229 -17.40 1.70 4.01
CA PHE A 229 -17.79 2.94 3.34
C PHE A 229 -18.92 2.70 2.33
N PRO A 230 -19.68 3.74 1.94
CA PRO A 230 -20.83 3.59 1.05
C PRO A 230 -20.47 2.99 -0.31
N ASN A 231 -21.23 1.97 -0.75
CA ASN A 231 -21.08 1.27 -2.05
C ASN A 231 -19.72 0.60 -2.26
N GLY A 232 -18.91 0.41 -1.21
CA GLY A 232 -17.56 -0.12 -1.34
C GLY A 232 -17.54 -1.55 -1.87
N VAL A 233 -18.45 -2.42 -1.43
CA VAL A 233 -18.55 -3.82 -1.92
C VAL A 233 -18.86 -3.85 -3.41
N GLU A 234 -19.85 -3.06 -3.87
CA GLU A 234 -20.24 -2.97 -5.27
C GLU A 234 -19.10 -2.40 -6.13
N LEU A 235 -18.45 -1.35 -5.64
CA LEU A 235 -17.31 -0.74 -6.31
C LEU A 235 -16.18 -1.76 -6.53
N MET A 236 -15.78 -2.47 -5.45
CA MET A 236 -14.67 -3.42 -5.54
C MET A 236 -15.00 -4.61 -6.45
N LYS A 237 -16.24 -5.12 -6.43
CA LYS A 237 -16.69 -6.16 -7.37
C LYS A 237 -16.68 -5.67 -8.81
N LYS A 238 -17.21 -4.47 -9.08
CA LYS A 238 -17.26 -3.88 -10.42
C LYS A 238 -15.86 -3.68 -11.00
N LEU A 239 -14.89 -3.25 -10.20
CA LEU A 239 -13.49 -3.10 -10.62
C LEU A 239 -12.83 -4.44 -10.98
N GLY A 240 -13.38 -5.55 -10.52
CA GLY A 240 -12.96 -6.90 -10.91
C GLY A 240 -13.33 -7.28 -12.33
N GLU A 241 -14.39 -6.68 -12.87
CA GLU A 241 -14.86 -6.95 -14.22
C GLU A 241 -13.78 -6.55 -15.25
N GLY A 242 -13.30 -7.52 -16.03
CA GLY A 242 -12.25 -7.31 -17.03
C GLY A 242 -10.83 -7.08 -16.46
N SER A 243 -10.63 -7.08 -15.15
CA SER A 243 -9.31 -6.89 -14.52
C SER A 243 -8.37 -8.09 -14.70
N GLY A 244 -8.89 -9.25 -15.02
CA GLY A 244 -8.16 -10.51 -15.04
C GLY A 244 -7.98 -11.14 -13.64
N LEU A 245 -8.63 -10.58 -12.60
CA LEU A 245 -8.68 -11.09 -11.23
C LEU A 245 -10.07 -11.60 -10.88
N ASN A 246 -10.13 -12.43 -9.85
CA ASN A 246 -11.36 -12.89 -9.19
C ASN A 246 -11.42 -12.30 -7.78
N PRO A 247 -11.97 -11.08 -7.59
CA PRO A 247 -12.05 -10.47 -6.28
C PRO A 247 -13.02 -11.20 -5.36
N VAL A 248 -12.54 -11.60 -4.18
CA VAL A 248 -13.34 -12.18 -3.10
C VAL A 248 -13.56 -11.07 -2.07
N VAL A 249 -14.74 -10.43 -2.14
CA VAL A 249 -15.02 -9.19 -1.43
C VAL A 249 -15.91 -9.43 -0.22
N PHE A 250 -15.39 -9.13 0.98
CA PHE A 250 -16.12 -9.17 2.23
C PHE A 250 -16.46 -7.74 2.69
N ALA A 251 -17.71 -7.54 3.14
CA ALA A 251 -18.15 -6.26 3.69
C ALA A 251 -17.42 -5.94 5.01
N GLY A 252 -17.41 -6.92 5.91
CA GLY A 252 -16.64 -6.92 7.16
C GLY A 252 -15.29 -7.62 6.97
N ASP A 253 -14.94 -8.52 7.90
CA ASP A 253 -13.66 -9.25 7.93
C ASP A 253 -12.47 -8.30 8.01
N VAL A 254 -12.49 -7.46 9.03
CA VAL A 254 -11.46 -6.43 9.26
C VAL A 254 -10.44 -7.00 10.25
N GLY A 255 -9.55 -7.84 9.75
CA GLY A 255 -8.54 -8.50 10.59
C GLY A 255 -7.19 -8.64 9.89
N GLY A 256 -6.18 -8.99 10.66
CA GLY A 256 -4.92 -9.57 10.18
C GLY A 256 -3.77 -8.61 9.91
N SER A 257 -3.95 -7.28 9.75
CA SER A 257 -2.84 -6.37 9.44
C SER A 257 -3.14 -4.92 9.84
N ASP A 258 -2.31 -3.96 9.41
CA ASP A 258 -2.32 -2.54 9.80
C ASP A 258 -3.67 -1.82 9.67
N HIS A 259 -4.52 -2.20 8.71
CA HIS A 259 -5.86 -1.62 8.52
C HIS A 259 -6.78 -1.78 9.74
N VAL A 260 -6.54 -2.81 10.58
CA VAL A 260 -7.27 -3.02 11.85
C VAL A 260 -7.18 -1.80 12.76
N THR A 261 -6.01 -1.16 12.80
CA THR A 261 -5.79 0.02 13.64
C THR A 261 -6.66 1.19 13.19
N PHE A 262 -6.80 1.39 11.88
CA PHE A 262 -7.64 2.44 11.31
C PHE A 262 -9.13 2.16 11.58
N TYR A 263 -9.57 0.94 11.33
CA TYR A 263 -10.97 0.54 11.59
C TYR A 263 -11.37 0.76 13.06
N LYS A 264 -10.49 0.38 14.01
CA LYS A 264 -10.71 0.61 15.45
C LYS A 264 -10.78 2.09 15.84
N ASN A 265 -10.37 2.98 14.95
CA ASN A 265 -10.44 4.43 15.10
C ASN A 265 -11.50 5.08 14.18
N ASP A 266 -12.51 4.32 13.73
CA ASP A 266 -13.63 4.77 12.92
C ASP A 266 -13.22 5.35 11.56
N ILE A 267 -12.13 4.83 10.97
CA ILE A 267 -11.70 5.12 9.61
C ILE A 267 -12.04 3.90 8.74
N SER A 268 -12.67 4.15 7.58
CA SER A 268 -13.01 3.09 6.64
C SER A 268 -11.77 2.41 6.08
N VAL A 269 -11.85 1.10 5.81
CA VAL A 269 -10.67 0.32 5.41
C VAL A 269 -10.98 -0.67 4.30
N ILE A 270 -9.93 -1.04 3.56
CA ILE A 270 -9.87 -2.24 2.73
C ILE A 270 -8.53 -2.91 3.02
N GLY A 271 -8.54 -4.14 3.51
CA GLY A 271 -7.34 -4.97 3.61
C GLY A 271 -7.30 -5.97 2.47
N LEU A 272 -6.19 -6.06 1.74
CA LEU A 272 -6.04 -6.93 0.56
C LEU A 272 -4.88 -7.90 0.72
N HIS A 273 -5.10 -9.17 0.29
CA HIS A 273 -4.07 -10.20 0.21
C HIS A 273 -4.39 -11.25 -0.88
N THR A 274 -3.40 -12.03 -1.30
CA THR A 274 -3.56 -13.10 -2.30
C THR A 274 -3.74 -14.49 -1.69
N GLY A 275 -3.92 -14.56 -0.37
CA GLY A 275 -4.11 -15.81 0.38
C GLY A 275 -2.86 -16.21 1.17
N GLY A 276 -3.05 -17.16 2.08
CA GLY A 276 -1.95 -17.75 2.85
C GLY A 276 -1.21 -18.84 2.06
N HIS A 277 0.05 -19.09 2.42
CA HIS A 277 0.88 -20.13 1.82
C HIS A 277 1.76 -20.82 2.87
N PRO A 278 2.32 -22.02 2.60
CA PRO A 278 3.09 -22.80 3.58
C PRO A 278 4.35 -22.08 4.09
N GLN A 279 4.93 -21.18 3.30
CA GLN A 279 6.15 -20.43 3.64
C GLN A 279 5.91 -19.20 4.51
N TYR A 280 4.65 -18.82 4.75
CA TYR A 280 4.30 -17.70 5.63
C TYR A 280 4.98 -17.80 7.00
N HIS A 281 5.70 -16.75 7.41
CA HIS A 281 6.50 -16.68 8.64
C HIS A 281 7.58 -17.76 8.75
N THR A 282 8.18 -18.15 7.62
CA THR A 282 9.34 -19.05 7.61
C THR A 282 10.48 -18.47 6.76
N PRO A 283 11.73 -18.97 6.94
CA PRO A 283 12.87 -18.52 6.12
C PRO A 283 12.69 -18.77 4.61
N GLU A 284 11.76 -19.64 4.24
CA GLU A 284 11.50 -19.99 2.84
C GLU A 284 10.53 -19.02 2.13
N ASP A 285 10.05 -17.96 2.78
CA ASP A 285 9.34 -16.87 2.10
C ASP A 285 10.34 -15.99 1.35
N ASP A 286 10.69 -16.42 0.14
CA ASP A 286 11.74 -15.85 -0.67
C ASP A 286 11.23 -15.37 -2.03
N THR A 287 11.96 -14.41 -2.62
CA THR A 287 11.69 -13.78 -3.92
C THR A 287 11.53 -14.79 -5.06
N ALA A 288 12.21 -15.94 -5.00
CA ALA A 288 12.08 -17.02 -5.98
C ALA A 288 10.64 -17.56 -6.13
N LEU A 289 9.80 -17.34 -5.12
CA LEU A 289 8.42 -17.81 -5.07
C LEU A 289 7.40 -16.73 -5.45
N ILE A 290 7.84 -15.53 -5.74
CA ILE A 290 6.96 -14.39 -6.07
C ILE A 290 6.44 -14.52 -7.51
N ASN A 291 5.11 -14.43 -7.64
CA ASN A 291 4.42 -14.29 -8.92
C ASN A 291 4.36 -12.80 -9.30
N SER A 292 5.41 -12.28 -9.90
CA SER A 292 5.50 -10.86 -10.24
C SER A 292 4.48 -10.39 -11.29
N GLU A 293 4.07 -11.25 -12.21
CA GLU A 293 2.98 -10.94 -13.16
C GLU A 293 1.64 -10.81 -12.42
N GLY A 294 1.38 -11.72 -11.48
CA GLY A 294 0.23 -11.65 -10.58
C GLY A 294 0.26 -10.40 -9.71
N GLY A 295 1.42 -10.07 -9.13
CA GLY A 295 1.61 -8.86 -8.33
C GLY A 295 1.30 -7.57 -9.10
N ILE A 296 1.63 -7.52 -10.39
CA ILE A 296 1.27 -6.39 -11.26
C ILE A 296 -0.23 -6.35 -11.57
N LEU A 297 -0.88 -7.48 -11.78
CA LEU A 297 -2.35 -7.50 -11.92
C LEU A 297 -3.03 -6.94 -10.67
N VAL A 298 -2.59 -7.38 -9.50
CA VAL A 298 -3.07 -6.86 -8.21
C VAL A 298 -2.78 -5.36 -8.08
N SER A 299 -1.56 -4.91 -8.40
CA SER A 299 -1.20 -3.49 -8.34
C SER A 299 -2.07 -2.61 -9.23
N LYS A 300 -2.37 -3.05 -10.46
CA LYS A 300 -3.29 -2.35 -11.39
C LYS A 300 -4.70 -2.26 -10.82
N TYR A 301 -5.21 -3.34 -10.26
CA TYR A 301 -6.53 -3.36 -9.63
C TYR A 301 -6.59 -2.36 -8.47
N ILE A 302 -5.59 -2.37 -7.59
CA ILE A 302 -5.53 -1.46 -6.44
C ILE A 302 -5.36 0.00 -6.89
N TYR A 303 -4.57 0.27 -7.94
CA TYR A 303 -4.47 1.59 -8.54
C TYR A 303 -5.85 2.10 -9.01
N ASN A 304 -6.61 1.28 -9.73
CA ASN A 304 -7.95 1.64 -10.20
C ASN A 304 -8.93 1.85 -9.03
N ALA A 305 -8.84 1.04 -7.98
CA ALA A 305 -9.61 1.22 -6.76
C ALA A 305 -9.28 2.55 -6.08
N LEU A 306 -8.00 2.84 -5.92
CA LEU A 306 -7.50 4.07 -5.30
C LEU A 306 -7.94 5.32 -6.08
N VAL A 307 -7.83 5.30 -7.42
CA VAL A 307 -8.31 6.39 -8.30
C VAL A 307 -9.83 6.55 -8.17
N SER A 308 -10.58 5.46 -8.18
CA SER A 308 -12.05 5.49 -8.07
C SER A 308 -12.51 6.06 -6.73
N ILE A 309 -11.90 5.62 -5.63
CA ILE A 309 -12.22 6.09 -4.27
C ILE A 309 -11.81 7.56 -4.11
N ALA A 310 -10.62 7.94 -4.58
CA ALA A 310 -10.15 9.32 -4.48
C ALA A 310 -10.96 10.31 -5.32
N ASN A 311 -11.62 9.84 -6.38
CA ASN A 311 -12.51 10.65 -7.23
C ASN A 311 -14.01 10.49 -6.89
N TYR A 312 -14.34 9.71 -5.85
CA TYR A 312 -15.73 9.46 -5.48
C TYR A 312 -16.42 10.76 -5.05
N GLU A 313 -17.56 11.08 -5.68
CA GLU A 313 -18.25 12.37 -5.47
C GLU A 313 -19.11 12.42 -4.22
N GLN A 314 -19.65 11.25 -3.81
CA GLN A 314 -20.47 11.16 -2.61
C GLN A 314 -19.60 11.17 -1.35
N PRO A 315 -20.14 11.57 -0.18
CA PRO A 315 -19.42 11.50 1.08
C PRO A 315 -18.95 10.07 1.40
N LEU A 316 -17.67 9.93 1.73
CA LEU A 316 -17.08 8.69 2.22
C LEU A 316 -17.22 8.65 3.75
N THR A 317 -18.37 8.23 4.23
CA THR A 317 -18.67 8.12 5.68
C THR A 317 -18.32 6.72 6.18
N PHE A 318 -17.79 6.65 7.41
CA PHE A 318 -17.50 5.36 8.05
C PHE A 318 -18.79 4.61 8.35
N ILE A 319 -18.82 3.31 8.03
CA ILE A 319 -19.89 2.37 8.32
C ILE A 319 -19.31 1.23 9.15
N LYS A 320 -19.70 1.16 10.41
CA LYS A 320 -19.27 0.07 11.29
C LYS A 320 -19.87 -1.25 10.81
N GLN A 321 -19.04 -2.27 10.72
CA GLN A 321 -19.46 -3.63 10.40
C GLN A 321 -19.70 -4.43 11.68
N ASN A 322 -20.74 -5.28 11.67
CA ASN A 322 -21.12 -6.14 12.79
C ASN A 322 -20.26 -7.40 12.85
#